data_f1bb7a59d29204c33ab22d744977bfb9
#
_entry.id   f1bb7a59d29204c33ab22d744977bfb9
#
_cell.length_a   1.000
_cell.length_b   1.000
_cell.length_c   1.000
_cell.angle_alpha   90.00
_cell.angle_beta   90.00
_cell.angle_gamma   90.00
#
_symmetry.space_group_name_H-M   'P 1'
#
loop_
_entity.id
_entity.type
_entity.pdbx_description
1 polymer ?
#
loop_
_entity_poly.entity_id
_entity_poly.type
_entity_poly.pdbx_seq_one_letter_code
_entity_poly.pdbx_strand_id
1 'polypeptide(L)'
;MKHTHSFMLWAILAVLLPLQITQATAPPTELQKRLQNLPDISDIKPMQSDAYPEKYVFFINQLLDPHHPEAGNFKQRVILSHVGFDRPTVLVTEGYAA
;
A
#
# COMPACT_ATOMS: atom_id res chain seq x y z
N MET A 1 33.01 12.24 42.29
CA MET A 1 32.07 11.16 42.66
C MET A 1 30.63 11.45 42.32
N LYS A 2 30.24 12.69 42.42
CA LYS A 2 28.87 13.05 42.02
C LYS A 2 28.62 12.94 40.52
N HIS A 3 29.68 12.96 39.73
CA HIS A 3 29.53 12.90 38.27
C HIS A 3 29.23 11.52 37.71
N THR A 4 29.54 10.48 38.47
CA THR A 4 29.30 9.11 38.02
C THR A 4 27.80 8.76 37.96
N HIS A 5 26.99 9.34 38.78
CA HIS A 5 25.55 9.07 38.79
C HIS A 5 24.85 9.67 37.58
N SER A 6 25.30 10.83 37.12
CA SER A 6 24.74 11.47 35.93
C SER A 6 25.04 10.68 34.67
N PHE A 7 26.22 10.07 34.59
CA PHE A 7 26.60 9.26 33.44
C PHE A 7 25.72 8.02 33.31
N MET A 8 25.36 7.37 34.38
CA MET A 8 24.52 6.19 34.35
C MET A 8 23.11 6.49 33.87
N LEU A 9 22.54 7.60 34.29
CA LEU A 9 21.21 8.02 33.87
C LEU A 9 21.16 8.32 32.37
N TRP A 10 22.19 8.93 31.83
CA TRP A 10 22.27 9.22 30.40
C TRP A 10 22.38 7.95 29.57
N ALA A 11 23.15 6.98 30.05
CA ALA A 11 23.30 5.71 29.35
C ALA A 11 21.97 4.94 29.26
N ILE A 12 21.18 4.98 30.30
CA ILE A 12 19.88 4.31 30.34
C ILE A 12 18.90 4.95 29.35
N LEU A 13 18.88 6.27 29.28
CA LEU A 13 18.03 6.98 28.32
C LEU A 13 18.42 6.68 26.89
N ALA A 14 19.70 6.60 26.61
CA ALA A 14 20.17 6.28 25.26
C ALA A 14 19.79 4.87 24.82
N VAL A 15 19.71 3.92 25.74
CA VAL A 15 19.31 2.54 25.43
C VAL A 15 17.82 2.44 25.15
N LEU A 16 16.98 3.27 25.76
CA LEU A 16 15.55 3.23 25.55
C LEU A 16 15.12 3.82 24.21
N LEU A 17 15.85 4.78 23.68
CA LEU A 17 15.53 5.44 22.42
C LEU A 17 15.47 4.50 21.21
N PRO A 18 16.42 3.57 21.01
CA PRO A 18 16.36 2.66 19.85
C PRO A 18 15.17 1.72 19.85
N LEU A 19 14.60 1.42 21.01
CA LEU A 19 13.46 0.50 21.09
C LEU A 19 12.19 1.08 20.47
N GLN A 20 12.10 2.38 20.36
CA GLN A 20 10.92 3.03 19.78
C GLN A 20 10.95 3.09 18.24
N ILE A 21 12.07 2.76 17.64
CA ILE A 21 12.26 2.84 16.19
C ILE A 21 12.11 1.47 15.52
N THR A 22 11.78 0.44 16.26
CA THR A 22 11.76 -0.94 15.75
C THR A 22 10.49 -1.31 14.99
N GLN A 23 9.54 -0.41 14.80
CA GLN A 23 8.35 -0.66 14.01
C GLN A 23 8.63 -0.42 12.54
N ALA A 24 9.35 -1.34 11.93
CA ALA A 24 9.61 -1.28 10.51
C ALA A 24 8.42 -1.86 9.75
N THR A 25 7.93 -1.12 8.75
CA THR A 25 6.96 -1.64 7.82
C THR A 25 7.65 -2.60 6.86
N ALA A 26 6.95 -3.66 6.46
CA ALA A 26 7.46 -4.59 5.48
C ALA A 26 7.77 -3.85 4.16
N PRO A 27 8.84 -4.23 3.44
CA PRO A 27 9.12 -3.62 2.15
C PRO A 27 8.01 -3.93 1.15
N PRO A 28 7.79 -3.06 0.15
CA PRO A 28 6.77 -3.30 -0.85
C PRO A 28 7.09 -4.54 -1.68
N THR A 29 6.05 -5.30 -2.01
CA THR A 29 6.18 -6.47 -2.87
C THR A 29 6.36 -6.07 -4.33
N GLU A 30 6.73 -7.03 -5.17
CA GLU A 30 6.84 -6.78 -6.61
C GLU A 30 5.52 -6.32 -7.20
N LEU A 31 4.41 -6.90 -6.76
CA LEU A 31 3.09 -6.49 -7.23
C LEU A 31 2.78 -5.04 -6.83
N GLN A 32 3.07 -4.67 -5.59
CA GLN A 32 2.88 -3.29 -5.14
C GLN A 32 3.67 -2.30 -5.98
N LYS A 33 4.93 -2.64 -6.28
CA LYS A 33 5.78 -1.79 -7.11
C LYS A 33 5.21 -1.62 -8.51
N ARG A 34 4.71 -2.69 -9.10
CA ARG A 34 4.11 -2.65 -10.44
C ARG A 34 2.83 -1.82 -10.44
N LEU A 35 1.99 -1.98 -9.43
CA LEU A 35 0.77 -1.17 -9.31
C LEU A 35 1.09 0.31 -9.17
N GLN A 36 2.07 0.65 -8.35
CA GLN A 36 2.46 2.04 -8.12
C GLN A 36 3.02 2.72 -9.38
N ASN A 37 3.56 1.95 -10.31
CA ASN A 37 4.14 2.46 -11.55
C ASN A 37 3.14 2.54 -12.69
N LEU A 38 1.92 2.03 -12.52
CA LEU A 38 0.90 2.12 -13.56
C LEU A 38 0.28 3.52 -13.58
N PRO A 39 0.02 4.07 -14.78
CA PRO A 39 -0.68 5.34 -14.88
C PRO A 39 -2.16 5.19 -14.53
N ASP A 40 -2.79 6.28 -14.16
CA ASP A 40 -4.22 6.38 -13.92
C ASP A 40 -4.74 5.54 -12.76
N ILE A 41 -3.87 4.98 -11.95
CA ILE A 41 -4.22 4.23 -10.75
C ILE A 41 -3.94 5.07 -9.52
N SER A 42 -4.89 5.08 -8.60
CA SER A 42 -4.79 5.84 -7.34
C SER A 42 -5.36 5.05 -6.16
N ASP A 43 -5.00 5.49 -4.96
CA ASP A 43 -5.53 4.97 -3.70
C ASP A 43 -5.35 3.46 -3.56
N ILE A 44 -4.15 2.97 -3.84
CA ILE A 44 -3.81 1.55 -3.72
C ILE A 44 -3.75 1.19 -2.24
N LYS A 45 -4.59 0.24 -1.82
CA LYS A 45 -4.65 -0.22 -0.43
C LYS A 45 -4.64 -1.74 -0.37
N PRO A 46 -3.82 -2.33 0.51
CA PRO A 46 -3.88 -3.77 0.73
C PRO A 46 -5.18 -4.16 1.44
N MET A 47 -5.64 -5.36 1.13
CA MET A 47 -6.81 -5.95 1.76
C MET A 47 -6.43 -7.25 2.44
N GLN A 48 -7.04 -7.54 3.57
CA GLN A 48 -6.89 -8.82 4.23
C GLN A 48 -7.57 -9.92 3.42
N SER A 49 -6.89 -11.05 3.27
CA SER A 49 -7.44 -12.20 2.57
C SER A 49 -6.80 -13.49 3.08
N ASP A 50 -7.63 -14.47 3.43
CA ASP A 50 -7.16 -15.80 3.77
C ASP A 50 -6.99 -16.67 2.53
N ALA A 51 -7.65 -16.30 1.42
CA ALA A 51 -7.65 -17.07 0.19
C ALA A 51 -6.52 -16.70 -0.76
N TYR A 52 -6.02 -15.47 -0.68
CA TYR A 52 -5.03 -14.95 -1.63
C TYR A 52 -3.82 -14.38 -0.89
N PRO A 53 -2.60 -14.66 -1.37
CA PRO A 53 -1.39 -14.11 -0.77
C PRO A 53 -1.34 -12.58 -0.79
N GLU A 54 -1.87 -11.99 -1.86
CA GLU A 54 -1.95 -10.53 -2.00
C GLU A 54 -3.29 -10.14 -2.57
N LYS A 55 -3.88 -9.09 -1.99
CA LYS A 55 -5.14 -8.54 -2.44
C LYS A 55 -5.12 -7.04 -2.24
N TYR A 56 -5.56 -6.31 -3.25
CA TYR A 56 -5.55 -4.85 -3.23
C TYR A 56 -6.86 -4.28 -3.74
N VAL A 57 -7.22 -3.13 -3.23
CA VAL A 57 -8.25 -2.29 -3.80
C VAL A 57 -7.59 -1.01 -4.29
N PHE A 58 -8.00 -0.53 -5.44
CA PHE A 58 -7.52 0.72 -6.00
C PHE A 58 -8.54 1.30 -6.96
N PHE A 59 -8.28 2.50 -7.45
CA PHE A 59 -9.15 3.17 -8.40
C PHE A 59 -8.44 3.38 -9.72
N ILE A 60 -9.14 3.18 -10.81
CA ILE A 60 -8.66 3.48 -12.15
C ILE A 60 -9.41 4.71 -12.65
N ASN A 61 -8.67 5.72 -13.07
CA ASN A 61 -9.25 6.90 -13.69
C ASN A 61 -9.52 6.62 -15.16
N GLN A 62 -10.77 6.72 -15.57
CA GLN A 62 -11.20 6.42 -16.94
C GLN A 62 -11.96 7.59 -17.54
N LEU A 63 -11.88 7.73 -18.85
CA LEU A 63 -12.69 8.71 -19.57
C LEU A 63 -14.15 8.29 -19.58
N LEU A 64 -15.04 9.25 -19.35
CA LEU A 64 -16.48 9.02 -19.48
C LEU A 64 -16.84 8.62 -20.91
N ASP A 65 -16.23 9.28 -21.89
CA ASP A 65 -16.39 8.98 -23.29
C ASP A 65 -15.00 8.98 -23.94
N PRO A 66 -14.49 7.82 -24.38
CA PRO A 66 -13.17 7.76 -25.02
C PRO A 66 -13.05 8.61 -26.28
N HIS A 67 -14.17 8.89 -26.96
CA HIS A 67 -14.18 9.72 -28.17
C HIS A 67 -14.24 11.21 -27.88
N HIS A 68 -14.58 11.58 -26.64
CA HIS A 68 -14.71 12.96 -26.21
C HIS A 68 -14.03 13.16 -24.86
N PRO A 69 -12.68 13.32 -24.85
CA PRO A 69 -11.94 13.48 -23.59
C PRO A 69 -12.41 14.67 -22.75
N GLU A 70 -12.96 15.68 -23.39
CA GLU A 70 -13.48 16.88 -22.73
C GLU A 70 -14.73 16.62 -21.90
N ALA A 71 -15.38 15.47 -22.08
CA ALA A 71 -16.57 15.12 -21.30
C ALA A 71 -16.26 14.82 -19.83
N GLY A 72 -14.99 14.59 -19.51
CA GLY A 72 -14.57 14.35 -18.14
C GLY A 72 -14.17 12.90 -17.87
N ASN A 73 -13.86 12.63 -16.62
CA ASN A 73 -13.34 11.35 -16.17
C ASN A 73 -14.19 10.82 -15.02
N PHE A 74 -14.07 9.53 -14.75
CA PHE A 74 -14.61 8.92 -13.55
C PHE A 74 -13.59 7.93 -12.97
N LYS A 75 -13.73 7.62 -11.69
CA LYS A 75 -12.88 6.64 -11.02
C LYS A 75 -13.65 5.35 -10.84
N GLN A 76 -13.09 4.26 -11.34
CA GLN A 76 -13.64 2.94 -11.19
C GLN A 76 -12.90 2.20 -10.07
N ARG A 77 -13.64 1.64 -9.13
CA ARG A 77 -13.07 0.84 -8.05
C ARG A 77 -12.75 -0.55 -8.58
N VAL A 78 -11.56 -1.03 -8.22
CA VAL A 78 -11.07 -2.33 -8.69
C VAL A 78 -10.53 -3.10 -7.50
N ILE A 79 -10.85 -4.38 -7.45
CA ILE A 79 -10.32 -5.31 -6.46
C ILE A 79 -9.49 -6.34 -7.21
N LEU A 80 -8.20 -6.42 -6.84
CA LEU A 80 -7.25 -7.34 -7.44
C LEU A 80 -6.88 -8.41 -6.43
N SER A 81 -7.17 -9.67 -6.76
CA SER A 81 -6.75 -10.83 -5.98
C SER A 81 -5.65 -11.55 -6.74
N HIS A 82 -4.47 -11.63 -6.15
CA HIS A 82 -3.27 -12.09 -6.84
C HIS A 82 -2.71 -13.34 -6.18
N VAL A 83 -2.37 -14.34 -7.00
CA VAL A 83 -1.75 -15.58 -6.54
C VAL A 83 -0.28 -15.61 -6.94
N GLY A 84 0.04 -15.24 -8.16
CA GLY A 84 1.41 -15.21 -8.68
C GLY A 84 1.44 -14.70 -10.10
N PHE A 85 2.63 -14.26 -10.56
CA PHE A 85 2.78 -13.72 -11.91
C PHE A 85 2.73 -14.79 -12.99
N ASP A 86 2.96 -16.05 -12.63
CA ASP A 86 2.91 -17.21 -13.51
C ASP A 86 1.53 -17.85 -13.57
N ARG A 87 0.54 -17.22 -12.94
CA ARG A 87 -0.83 -17.74 -12.86
C ARG A 87 -1.81 -16.71 -13.38
N PRO A 88 -2.98 -17.17 -13.87
CA PRO A 88 -4.04 -16.25 -14.26
C PRO A 88 -4.46 -15.36 -13.10
N THR A 89 -4.68 -14.10 -13.39
CA THR A 89 -5.17 -13.12 -12.41
C THR A 89 -6.63 -12.82 -12.73
N VAL A 90 -7.48 -12.91 -11.70
CA VAL A 90 -8.88 -12.53 -11.83
C VAL A 90 -9.04 -11.10 -11.32
N LEU A 91 -9.50 -10.24 -12.19
CA LEU A 91 -9.78 -8.84 -11.88
C LEU A 91 -11.29 -8.68 -11.76
N VAL A 92 -11.75 -8.27 -10.59
CA VAL A 92 -13.15 -7.98 -10.35
C VAL A 92 -13.34 -6.48 -10.27
N THR A 93 -14.19 -5.98 -11.15
CA THR A 93 -14.56 -4.57 -11.16
C THR A 93 -16.01 -4.42 -10.71
N GLU A 94 -16.27 -3.42 -9.86
CA GLU A 94 -17.62 -3.08 -9.46
C GLU A 94 -18.13 -1.99 -10.38
N GLY A 95 -19.22 -2.28 -11.12
CA GLY A 95 -19.76 -1.32 -12.05
C GLY A 95 -20.62 -0.26 -11.41
N TYR A 96 -21.70 -0.68 -10.78
CA TYR A 96 -22.72 0.26 -10.28
C TYR A 96 -22.91 0.22 -8.77
N ALA A 97 -22.13 -0.54 -8.07
CA ALA A 97 -22.20 -0.53 -6.62
C ALA A 97 -21.65 0.78 -6.11
N ALA A 98 -22.49 1.60 -5.63
CA ALA A 98 -22.10 2.87 -5.06
C ALA A 98 -21.39 2.68 -3.71
#